data_4ef0c7a867fec829cf35dd0bca03379a
#
_entry.id   4ef0c7a867fec829cf35dd0bca03379a
#
_cell.length_a   1.000
_cell.length_b   1.000
_cell.length_c   1.000
_cell.angle_alpha   90.00
_cell.angle_beta   90.00
_cell.angle_gamma   90.00
#
_symmetry.space_group_name_H-M   'P 1'
#
loop_
_entity.id
_entity.type
_entity.pdbx_description
1 polymer ?
#
loop_
_entity_poly.entity_id
_entity_poly.type
_entity_poly.pdbx_seq_one_letter_code
_entity_poly.pdbx_strand_id
1 'polypeptide(L)'
;PNIRYYLLRSLLWVIVGVVLFIIVVLAAFFITIRSLMTQRKLVEIKKDFINNMTHELKTPLATISLAVDALKSTKVNTDPKSVDYFSSIIKEENIRMNKHVETILQAAQLDKKENELNKQEVELHDLILGVVDSFKLQLEGKPSNVQTILEASPSIIKADEEHILHVLSNLIDNAIKYSKSDIDITIQTKTLHNQTCIRIIDKGIGMDANARKHIFEKFYRAH
;
A
#
# COMPACT_ATOMS: atom_id res chain seq x y z
N PRO A 1 -44.75 34.53 47.30
CA PRO A 1 -43.96 33.89 46.27
C PRO A 1 -42.52 34.36 46.36
N ASN A 2 -41.57 33.42 46.62
CA ASN A 2 -40.16 33.73 46.82
C ASN A 2 -39.52 34.16 45.48
N ILE A 3 -39.56 35.44 45.20
CA ILE A 3 -38.94 36.06 44.00
C ILE A 3 -37.46 35.64 43.86
N ARG A 4 -36.75 35.54 44.99
CA ARG A 4 -35.36 35.04 45.05
C ARG A 4 -35.19 33.64 44.46
N TYR A 5 -36.16 32.73 44.68
CA TYR A 5 -36.10 31.36 44.14
C TYR A 5 -36.27 31.32 42.60
N TYR A 6 -37.16 32.14 42.07
CA TYR A 6 -37.36 32.25 40.61
C TYR A 6 -36.15 32.88 39.94
N LEU A 7 -35.55 33.90 40.54
CA LEU A 7 -34.34 34.54 40.01
C LEU A 7 -33.16 33.56 40.04
N LEU A 8 -32.92 32.84 41.09
CA LEU A 8 -31.85 31.83 41.17
C LEU A 8 -32.04 30.72 40.14
N ARG A 9 -33.29 30.23 39.96
CA ARG A 9 -33.57 29.19 38.99
C ARG A 9 -33.36 29.66 37.52
N SER A 10 -33.74 30.89 37.22
CA SER A 10 -33.52 31.45 35.89
C SER A 10 -32.03 31.67 35.59
N LEU A 11 -31.28 32.14 36.60
CA LEU A 11 -29.83 32.31 36.50
C LEU A 11 -29.09 31.01 36.30
N LEU A 12 -29.52 29.91 36.96
CA LEU A 12 -28.97 28.57 36.72
C LEU A 12 -29.10 28.12 35.25
N TRP A 13 -30.27 28.31 34.64
CA TRP A 13 -30.47 27.94 33.23
C TRP A 13 -29.59 28.74 32.26
N VAL A 14 -29.39 30.04 32.56
CA VAL A 14 -28.48 30.88 31.77
C VAL A 14 -27.05 30.40 31.92
N ILE A 15 -26.59 30.09 33.12
CA ILE A 15 -25.24 29.56 33.36
C ILE A 15 -25.06 28.22 32.64
N VAL A 16 -26.01 27.29 32.73
CA VAL A 16 -25.98 26.01 32.05
C VAL A 16 -25.90 26.22 30.52
N GLY A 17 -26.69 27.15 29.98
CA GLY A 17 -26.63 27.49 28.54
C GLY A 17 -25.29 28.03 28.10
N VAL A 18 -24.70 28.95 28.90
CA VAL A 18 -23.35 29.50 28.60
C VAL A 18 -22.28 28.42 28.68
N VAL A 19 -22.30 27.56 29.70
CA VAL A 19 -21.35 26.46 29.84
C VAL A 19 -21.45 25.48 28.65
N LEU A 20 -22.68 25.11 28.28
CA LEU A 20 -22.92 24.23 27.14
C LEU A 20 -22.43 24.86 25.83
N PHE A 21 -22.67 26.14 25.62
CA PHE A 21 -22.17 26.89 24.47
C PHE A 21 -20.63 26.87 24.39
N ILE A 22 -19.96 27.12 25.52
CA ILE A 22 -18.48 27.08 25.61
C ILE A 22 -17.97 25.68 25.25
N ILE A 23 -18.62 24.62 25.78
CA ILE A 23 -18.21 23.23 25.47
C ILE A 23 -18.35 22.95 23.97
N VAL A 24 -19.43 23.39 23.33
CA VAL A 24 -19.64 23.21 21.88
C VAL A 24 -18.58 23.95 21.08
N VAL A 25 -18.24 25.20 21.45
CA VAL A 25 -17.20 25.99 20.78
C VAL A 25 -15.82 25.32 20.92
N LEU A 26 -15.48 24.84 22.12
CA LEU A 26 -14.22 24.15 22.38
C LEU A 26 -14.14 22.82 21.60
N ALA A 27 -15.24 22.07 21.55
CA ALA A 27 -15.31 20.84 20.77
C ALA A 27 -15.13 21.10 19.25
N ALA A 28 -15.81 22.12 18.71
CA ALA A 28 -15.66 22.53 17.31
C ALA A 28 -14.22 22.95 17.00
N PHE A 29 -13.61 23.72 17.90
CA PHE A 29 -12.21 24.16 17.75
C PHE A 29 -11.24 22.97 17.77
N PHE A 30 -11.44 22.01 18.70
CA PHE A 30 -10.63 20.81 18.79
C PHE A 30 -10.75 19.94 17.53
N ILE A 31 -11.98 19.73 17.02
CA ILE A 31 -12.22 18.98 15.79
C ILE A 31 -11.54 19.65 14.60
N THR A 32 -11.64 20.99 14.49
CA THR A 32 -11.03 21.77 13.41
C THR A 32 -9.51 21.65 13.43
N ILE A 33 -8.87 21.82 14.60
CA ILE A 33 -7.42 21.67 14.73
C ILE A 33 -6.99 20.25 14.33
N ARG A 34 -7.68 19.24 14.85
CA ARG A 34 -7.37 17.85 14.53
C ARG A 34 -7.48 17.57 13.03
N SER A 35 -8.53 18.09 12.38
CA SER A 35 -8.71 17.97 10.92
C SER A 35 -7.59 18.64 10.15
N LEU A 36 -7.19 19.87 10.53
CA LEU A 36 -6.08 20.59 9.90
C LEU A 36 -4.74 19.86 10.06
N MET A 37 -4.46 19.29 11.23
CA MET A 37 -3.24 18.51 11.45
C MET A 37 -3.20 17.25 10.59
N THR A 38 -4.34 16.55 10.47
CA THR A 38 -4.46 15.37 9.60
C THR A 38 -4.25 15.73 8.12
N GLN A 39 -4.86 16.84 7.66
CA GLN A 39 -4.68 17.33 6.29
C GLN A 39 -3.22 17.72 6.01
N ARG A 40 -2.56 18.42 6.92
CA ARG A 40 -1.14 18.79 6.77
C ARG A 40 -0.26 17.54 6.65
N LYS A 41 -0.46 16.54 7.53
CA LYS A 41 0.28 15.27 7.46
C LYS A 41 0.08 14.57 6.12
N LEU A 42 -1.15 14.54 5.60
CA LEU A 42 -1.46 13.95 4.29
C LEU A 42 -0.74 14.66 3.14
N VAL A 43 -0.72 16.00 3.16
CA VAL A 43 -0.01 16.82 2.16
C VAL A 43 1.49 16.56 2.20
N GLU A 44 2.09 16.46 3.39
CA GLU A 44 3.51 16.17 3.57
C GLU A 44 3.86 14.77 3.02
N ILE A 45 3.12 13.74 3.41
CA ILE A 45 3.30 12.37 2.90
C ILE A 45 3.15 12.32 1.37
N LYS A 46 2.16 13.03 0.81
CA LYS A 46 1.97 13.14 -0.64
C LYS A 46 3.15 13.80 -1.33
N LYS A 47 3.71 14.87 -0.73
CA LYS A 47 4.90 15.55 -1.25
C LYS A 47 6.12 14.63 -1.25
N ASP A 48 6.34 13.91 -0.15
CA ASP A 48 7.45 12.97 -0.04
C ASP A 48 7.32 11.80 -1.02
N PHE A 49 6.10 11.29 -1.22
CA PHE A 49 5.81 10.30 -2.24
C PHE A 49 6.18 10.80 -3.65
N ILE A 50 5.75 12.02 -4.03
CA ILE A 50 6.07 12.60 -5.34
C ILE A 50 7.58 12.77 -5.51
N ASN A 51 8.28 13.27 -4.49
CA ASN A 51 9.73 13.45 -4.52
C ASN A 51 10.45 12.10 -4.70
N ASN A 52 10.06 11.09 -3.93
CA ASN A 52 10.63 9.75 -4.00
C ASN A 52 10.38 9.11 -5.37
N MET A 53 9.14 9.22 -5.90
CA MET A 53 8.82 8.71 -7.25
C MET A 53 9.62 9.42 -8.34
N THR A 54 9.81 10.74 -8.20
CA THR A 54 10.66 11.50 -9.13
C THR A 54 12.10 10.99 -9.14
N HIS A 55 12.66 10.71 -7.96
CA HIS A 55 14.00 10.12 -7.84
C HIS A 55 14.05 8.69 -8.39
N GLU A 56 13.06 7.86 -8.10
CA GLU A 56 12.98 6.48 -8.59
C GLU A 56 12.79 6.39 -10.11
N LEU A 57 12.19 7.38 -10.76
CA LEU A 57 12.07 7.45 -12.20
C LEU A 57 13.34 8.04 -12.87
N LYS A 58 14.07 8.93 -12.18
CA LYS A 58 15.28 9.58 -12.74
C LYS A 58 16.41 8.58 -12.94
N THR A 59 16.58 7.61 -12.06
CA THR A 59 17.64 6.61 -12.13
C THR A 59 17.50 5.70 -13.36
N PRO A 60 16.36 5.01 -13.61
CA PRO A 60 16.19 4.20 -14.81
C PRO A 60 16.30 5.02 -16.10
N LEU A 61 15.81 6.26 -16.10
CA LEU A 61 15.92 7.14 -17.25
C LEU A 61 17.39 7.46 -17.58
N ALA A 62 18.22 7.72 -16.57
CA ALA A 62 19.65 7.93 -16.75
C ALA A 62 20.35 6.67 -17.28
N THR A 63 19.99 5.49 -16.76
CA THR A 63 20.53 4.20 -17.23
C THR A 63 20.16 3.94 -18.70
N ILE A 64 18.90 4.19 -19.07
CA ILE A 64 18.45 4.08 -20.47
C ILE A 64 19.25 5.04 -21.36
N SER A 65 19.42 6.30 -20.94
CA SER A 65 20.18 7.29 -21.71
C SER A 65 21.63 6.85 -21.95
N LEU A 66 22.30 6.34 -20.90
CA LEU A 66 23.66 5.80 -21.02
C LEU A 66 23.74 4.60 -21.96
N ALA A 67 22.77 3.67 -21.87
CA ALA A 67 22.71 2.51 -22.76
C ALA A 67 22.50 2.92 -24.22
N VAL A 68 21.62 3.90 -24.46
CA VAL A 68 21.41 4.47 -25.82
C VAL A 68 22.69 5.15 -26.36
N ASP A 69 23.39 5.92 -25.53
CA ASP A 69 24.64 6.58 -25.96
C ASP A 69 25.76 5.55 -26.21
N ALA A 70 25.80 4.47 -25.42
CA ALA A 70 26.73 3.36 -25.69
C ALA A 70 26.43 2.70 -27.07
N LEU A 71 25.14 2.45 -27.36
CA LEU A 71 24.74 1.88 -28.67
C LEU A 71 25.08 2.76 -29.87
N LYS A 72 25.20 4.09 -29.72
CA LYS A 72 25.64 5.00 -30.78
C LYS A 72 27.14 4.90 -31.06
N SER A 73 27.91 4.35 -30.13
CA SER A 73 29.37 4.18 -30.33
C SER A 73 29.63 3.12 -31.40
N THR A 74 30.49 3.44 -32.37
CA THR A 74 30.87 2.51 -33.45
C THR A 74 31.43 1.19 -32.91
N LYS A 75 32.14 1.24 -31.79
CA LYS A 75 32.75 0.05 -31.15
C LYS A 75 31.70 -0.91 -30.61
N VAL A 76 30.59 -0.41 -30.09
CA VAL A 76 29.49 -1.20 -29.50
C VAL A 76 28.53 -1.66 -30.60
N ASN A 77 28.20 -0.78 -31.53
CA ASN A 77 27.23 -1.05 -32.61
C ASN A 77 27.70 -2.14 -33.59
N THR A 78 28.99 -2.38 -33.68
CA THR A 78 29.56 -3.45 -34.53
C THR A 78 29.66 -4.82 -33.83
N ASP A 79 29.44 -4.87 -32.50
CA ASP A 79 29.48 -6.13 -31.75
C ASP A 79 28.05 -6.58 -31.36
N PRO A 80 27.49 -7.66 -31.94
CA PRO A 80 26.14 -8.13 -31.66
C PRO A 80 25.88 -8.44 -30.18
N LYS A 81 26.88 -8.93 -29.43
CA LYS A 81 26.73 -9.23 -28.00
C LYS A 81 26.57 -7.97 -27.17
N SER A 82 27.33 -6.92 -27.50
CA SER A 82 27.22 -5.61 -26.85
C SER A 82 25.89 -4.94 -27.16
N VAL A 83 25.40 -5.06 -28.40
CA VAL A 83 24.07 -4.55 -28.78
C VAL A 83 22.97 -5.24 -28.02
N ASP A 84 23.00 -6.56 -27.91
CA ASP A 84 22.02 -7.34 -27.14
C ASP A 84 22.05 -6.99 -25.65
N TYR A 85 23.24 -6.85 -25.06
CA TYR A 85 23.42 -6.46 -23.66
C TYR A 85 22.81 -5.07 -23.37
N PHE A 86 23.11 -4.03 -24.13
CA PHE A 86 22.56 -2.71 -23.89
C PHE A 86 21.06 -2.63 -24.22
N SER A 87 20.58 -3.39 -25.19
CA SER A 87 19.16 -3.49 -25.51
C SER A 87 18.38 -4.17 -24.38
N SER A 88 18.95 -5.20 -23.73
CA SER A 88 18.34 -5.87 -22.57
C SER A 88 18.23 -4.91 -21.38
N ILE A 89 19.26 -4.09 -21.11
CA ILE A 89 19.21 -3.05 -20.08
C ILE A 89 18.06 -2.06 -20.34
N ILE A 90 17.93 -1.56 -21.58
CA ILE A 90 16.84 -0.65 -21.93
C ILE A 90 15.48 -1.30 -21.69
N LYS A 91 15.33 -2.56 -22.10
CA LYS A 91 14.08 -3.31 -21.91
C LYS A 91 13.74 -3.52 -20.43
N GLU A 92 14.71 -3.90 -19.62
CA GLU A 92 14.53 -4.11 -18.17
C GLU A 92 14.12 -2.81 -17.46
N GLU A 93 14.80 -1.71 -17.75
CA GLU A 93 14.47 -0.41 -17.14
C GLU A 93 13.12 0.13 -17.62
N ASN A 94 12.73 -0.15 -18.87
CA ASN A 94 11.39 0.19 -19.36
C ASN A 94 10.29 -0.57 -18.60
N ILE A 95 10.46 -1.88 -18.39
CA ILE A 95 9.53 -2.70 -17.59
C ILE A 95 9.43 -2.16 -16.16
N ARG A 96 10.57 -1.80 -15.56
CA ARG A 96 10.64 -1.22 -14.22
C ARG A 96 9.89 0.12 -14.15
N MET A 97 10.09 1.01 -15.12
CA MET A 97 9.39 2.28 -15.20
C MET A 97 7.87 2.10 -15.34
N ASN A 98 7.41 1.18 -16.17
CA ASN A 98 5.98 0.88 -16.32
C ASN A 98 5.38 0.43 -14.99
N LYS A 99 6.05 -0.45 -14.24
CA LYS A 99 5.60 -0.87 -12.89
C LYS A 99 5.49 0.33 -11.92
N HIS A 100 6.42 1.28 -11.98
CA HIS A 100 6.35 2.52 -11.17
C HIS A 100 5.15 3.40 -11.57
N VAL A 101 4.92 3.57 -12.89
CA VAL A 101 3.77 4.34 -13.41
C VAL A 101 2.45 3.70 -12.97
N GLU A 102 2.30 2.39 -13.07
CA GLU A 102 1.13 1.67 -12.60
C GLU A 102 0.88 1.88 -11.10
N THR A 103 1.94 1.83 -10.29
CA THR A 103 1.85 2.08 -8.84
C THR A 103 1.35 3.51 -8.56
N ILE A 104 1.84 4.51 -9.30
CA ILE A 104 1.40 5.91 -9.18
C ILE A 104 -0.07 6.06 -9.57
N LEU A 105 -0.49 5.44 -10.68
CA LEU A 105 -1.87 5.48 -11.16
C LEU A 105 -2.82 4.80 -10.18
N GLN A 106 -2.47 3.65 -9.64
CA GLN A 106 -3.24 2.97 -8.61
C GLN A 106 -3.41 3.84 -7.35
N ALA A 107 -2.32 4.46 -6.86
CA ALA A 107 -2.38 5.36 -5.73
C ALA A 107 -3.29 6.58 -5.99
N ALA A 108 -3.32 7.11 -7.22
CA ALA A 108 -4.19 8.21 -7.61
C ALA A 108 -5.66 7.80 -7.79
N GLN A 109 -5.92 6.56 -8.26
CA GLN A 109 -7.27 6.04 -8.46
C GLN A 109 -7.98 5.71 -7.15
N LEU A 110 -7.25 5.30 -6.11
CA LEU A 110 -7.81 5.06 -4.78
C LEU A 110 -8.52 6.28 -4.20
N ASP A 111 -8.18 7.50 -4.64
CA ASP A 111 -8.86 8.73 -4.24
C ASP A 111 -10.21 8.93 -4.96
N LYS A 112 -10.45 8.25 -6.09
CA LYS A 112 -11.66 8.46 -6.92
C LYS A 112 -12.71 7.34 -6.83
N LYS A 113 -12.31 6.12 -6.48
CA LYS A 113 -13.17 4.91 -6.58
C LYS A 113 -13.47 4.24 -5.24
N GLU A 114 -13.72 4.98 -4.17
CA GLU A 114 -14.09 4.35 -2.88
C GLU A 114 -15.41 3.54 -2.92
N ASN A 115 -16.19 3.53 -4.00
CA ASN A 115 -17.59 3.11 -3.91
C ASN A 115 -18.10 2.04 -4.88
N GLU A 116 -17.29 1.47 -5.77
CA GLU A 116 -17.81 0.46 -6.71
C GLU A 116 -16.95 -0.81 -6.77
N LEU A 117 -16.96 -1.57 -5.66
CA LEU A 117 -16.39 -2.92 -5.68
C LEU A 117 -17.34 -3.85 -6.46
N ASN A 118 -16.82 -4.52 -7.49
CA ASN A 118 -17.51 -5.57 -8.21
C ASN A 118 -17.44 -6.89 -7.43
N LYS A 119 -18.32 -7.02 -6.42
CA LYS A 119 -18.33 -8.19 -5.53
C LYS A 119 -19.01 -9.37 -6.21
N GLN A 120 -18.25 -10.43 -6.42
CA GLN A 120 -18.70 -11.72 -6.95
C GLN A 120 -18.29 -12.88 -6.03
N GLU A 121 -18.78 -14.06 -6.30
CA GLU A 121 -18.31 -15.27 -5.63
C GLU A 121 -16.94 -15.64 -6.20
N VAL A 122 -15.94 -15.73 -5.32
CA VAL A 122 -14.54 -15.98 -5.69
C VAL A 122 -14.08 -17.21 -4.91
N GLU A 123 -13.50 -18.18 -5.62
CA GLU A 123 -12.81 -19.30 -5.00
C GLU A 123 -11.43 -18.85 -4.54
N LEU A 124 -11.32 -18.57 -3.24
CA LEU A 124 -10.15 -17.96 -2.65
C LEU A 124 -8.88 -18.81 -2.77
N HIS A 125 -9.03 -20.14 -2.61
CA HIS A 125 -7.88 -21.04 -2.65
C HIS A 125 -7.27 -21.10 -4.05
N ASP A 126 -8.10 -21.17 -5.09
CA ASP A 126 -7.62 -21.14 -6.48
C ASP A 126 -6.94 -19.83 -6.82
N LEU A 127 -7.51 -18.69 -6.34
CA LEU A 127 -6.91 -17.38 -6.52
C LEU A 127 -5.53 -17.28 -5.85
N ILE A 128 -5.39 -17.77 -4.61
CA ILE A 128 -4.10 -17.79 -3.90
C ILE A 128 -3.08 -18.64 -4.65
N LEU A 129 -3.46 -19.84 -5.10
CA LEU A 129 -2.58 -20.74 -5.84
C LEU A 129 -2.13 -20.11 -7.16
N GLY A 130 -3.06 -19.48 -7.91
CA GLY A 130 -2.75 -18.75 -9.14
C GLY A 130 -1.76 -17.60 -8.93
N VAL A 131 -1.92 -16.83 -7.85
CA VAL A 131 -0.96 -15.77 -7.49
C VAL A 131 0.41 -16.35 -7.16
N VAL A 132 0.49 -17.39 -6.33
CA VAL A 132 1.77 -18.05 -5.99
C VAL A 132 2.46 -18.57 -7.24
N ASP A 133 1.71 -19.20 -8.16
CA ASP A 133 2.25 -19.71 -9.42
C ASP A 133 2.84 -18.60 -10.30
N SER A 134 2.25 -17.40 -10.30
CA SER A 134 2.77 -16.27 -11.06
C SER A 134 4.16 -15.78 -10.60
N PHE A 135 4.52 -16.06 -9.35
CA PHE A 135 5.84 -15.70 -8.80
C PHE A 135 6.90 -16.80 -8.96
N LYS A 136 6.56 -18.01 -9.44
CA LYS A 136 7.51 -19.12 -9.58
C LYS A 136 8.75 -18.73 -10.41
N LEU A 137 8.54 -18.03 -11.52
CA LEU A 137 9.63 -17.59 -12.39
C LEU A 137 10.59 -16.60 -11.69
N GLN A 138 10.05 -15.74 -10.83
CA GLN A 138 10.84 -14.77 -10.05
C GLN A 138 11.65 -15.44 -8.94
N LEU A 139 11.22 -16.59 -8.50
CA LEU A 139 11.85 -17.42 -7.47
C LEU A 139 12.88 -18.39 -8.03
N GLU A 140 12.89 -18.67 -9.33
CA GLU A 140 13.86 -19.53 -9.98
C GLU A 140 15.30 -19.04 -9.74
N GLY A 141 16.15 -19.98 -9.36
CA GLY A 141 17.57 -19.70 -9.05
C GLY A 141 17.84 -19.04 -7.68
N LYS A 142 16.82 -18.84 -6.86
CA LYS A 142 16.96 -18.36 -5.49
C LYS A 142 16.57 -19.44 -4.49
N PRO A 143 17.28 -19.57 -3.34
CA PRO A 143 16.83 -20.44 -2.25
C PRO A 143 15.47 -19.94 -1.76
N SER A 144 14.40 -20.68 -2.07
CA SER A 144 13.05 -20.25 -1.75
C SER A 144 12.20 -21.41 -1.25
N ASN A 145 11.43 -21.14 -0.19
CA ASN A 145 10.44 -22.05 0.37
C ASN A 145 9.11 -21.30 0.47
N VAL A 146 8.16 -21.63 -0.39
CA VAL A 146 6.82 -21.06 -0.36
C VAL A 146 5.82 -22.14 -0.03
N GLN A 147 5.18 -22.04 1.13
CA GLN A 147 4.20 -23.00 1.63
C GLN A 147 2.79 -22.38 1.64
N THR A 148 1.80 -23.18 1.22
CA THR A 148 0.38 -22.84 1.30
C THR A 148 -0.34 -23.80 2.22
N ILE A 149 -1.05 -23.28 3.23
CA ILE A 149 -1.85 -24.02 4.22
C ILE A 149 -3.28 -23.47 4.14
N LEU A 150 -4.10 -24.06 3.27
CA LEU A 150 -5.42 -23.54 2.89
C LEU A 150 -6.53 -24.31 3.61
N GLU A 151 -6.86 -23.87 4.84
CA GLU A 151 -7.81 -24.55 5.75
C GLU A 151 -9.16 -23.82 5.88
N ALA A 152 -9.37 -22.71 5.18
CA ALA A 152 -10.64 -22.00 5.26
C ALA A 152 -11.78 -22.81 4.63
N SER A 153 -12.91 -22.93 5.36
CA SER A 153 -14.11 -23.59 4.88
C SER A 153 -15.34 -22.77 5.33
N PRO A 154 -16.21 -22.32 4.39
CA PRO A 154 -16.05 -22.44 2.94
C PRO A 154 -14.90 -21.61 2.39
N SER A 155 -14.33 -22.01 1.25
CA SER A 155 -13.28 -21.28 0.52
C SER A 155 -13.83 -20.20 -0.41
N ILE A 156 -15.12 -20.28 -0.75
CA ILE A 156 -15.82 -19.29 -1.57
C ILE A 156 -16.13 -18.04 -0.71
N ILE A 157 -15.67 -16.89 -1.16
CA ILE A 157 -15.92 -15.60 -0.53
C ILE A 157 -16.61 -14.63 -1.48
N LYS A 158 -17.38 -13.68 -0.95
CA LYS A 158 -17.97 -12.61 -1.75
C LYS A 158 -17.04 -11.40 -1.75
N ALA A 159 -16.27 -11.24 -2.82
CA ALA A 159 -15.22 -10.23 -2.94
C ALA A 159 -15.08 -9.73 -4.37
N ASP A 160 -14.33 -8.65 -4.55
CA ASP A 160 -13.84 -8.21 -5.84
C ASP A 160 -12.52 -8.96 -6.10
N GLU A 161 -12.54 -9.85 -7.09
CA GLU A 161 -11.43 -10.76 -7.42
C GLU A 161 -10.15 -9.99 -7.78
N GLU A 162 -10.28 -8.95 -8.60
CA GLU A 162 -9.15 -8.13 -9.03
C GLU A 162 -8.48 -7.44 -7.84
N HIS A 163 -9.27 -6.89 -6.92
CA HIS A 163 -8.76 -6.27 -5.70
C HIS A 163 -8.05 -7.25 -4.77
N ILE A 164 -8.62 -8.45 -4.58
CA ILE A 164 -7.96 -9.49 -3.76
C ILE A 164 -6.66 -9.96 -4.41
N LEU A 165 -6.68 -10.17 -5.74
CA LEU A 165 -5.48 -10.53 -6.51
C LEU A 165 -4.38 -9.48 -6.33
N HIS A 166 -4.71 -8.18 -6.44
CA HIS A 166 -3.76 -7.09 -6.21
C HIS A 166 -3.20 -7.07 -4.78
N VAL A 167 -4.05 -7.28 -3.77
CA VAL A 167 -3.61 -7.33 -2.37
C VAL A 167 -2.64 -8.49 -2.15
N LEU A 168 -2.99 -9.69 -2.60
CA LEU A 168 -2.14 -10.88 -2.45
C LEU A 168 -0.81 -10.69 -3.17
N SER A 169 -0.85 -10.24 -4.42
CA SER A 169 0.36 -9.99 -5.23
C SER A 169 1.29 -8.96 -4.56
N ASN A 170 0.75 -7.86 -4.05
CA ASN A 170 1.53 -6.84 -3.36
C ASN A 170 2.18 -7.37 -2.07
N LEU A 171 1.46 -8.18 -1.28
CA LEU A 171 2.00 -8.75 -0.05
C LEU A 171 3.08 -9.79 -0.33
N ILE A 172 2.90 -10.63 -1.34
CA ILE A 172 3.90 -11.63 -1.75
C ILE A 172 5.13 -10.94 -2.36
N ASP A 173 4.96 -9.95 -3.24
CA ASP A 173 6.07 -9.17 -3.79
C ASP A 173 6.89 -8.48 -2.68
N ASN A 174 6.21 -7.93 -1.68
CA ASN A 174 6.87 -7.36 -0.50
C ASN A 174 7.64 -8.42 0.30
N ALA A 175 7.05 -9.58 0.55
CA ALA A 175 7.70 -10.68 1.24
C ALA A 175 8.97 -11.15 0.52
N ILE A 176 8.94 -11.24 -0.82
CA ILE A 176 10.11 -11.57 -1.65
C ILE A 176 11.16 -10.47 -1.60
N LYS A 177 10.73 -9.21 -1.78
CA LYS A 177 11.62 -8.05 -1.87
C LYS A 177 12.39 -7.78 -0.57
N TYR A 178 11.73 -7.99 0.56
CA TYR A 178 12.33 -7.72 1.88
C TYR A 178 12.88 -8.97 2.57
N SER A 179 12.92 -10.11 1.88
CA SER A 179 13.67 -11.29 2.33
C SER A 179 15.17 -11.00 2.35
N LYS A 180 15.88 -11.64 3.29
CA LYS A 180 17.35 -11.52 3.41
C LYS A 180 18.04 -12.37 2.34
N SER A 181 18.58 -13.54 2.72
CA SER A 181 19.25 -14.49 1.81
C SER A 181 18.25 -15.49 1.23
N ASP A 182 17.42 -16.06 2.09
CA ASP A 182 16.51 -17.14 1.75
C ASP A 182 15.07 -16.62 1.81
N ILE A 183 14.31 -16.92 0.80
CA ILE A 183 12.89 -16.53 0.72
C ILE A 183 12.09 -17.62 1.43
N ASP A 184 11.48 -17.31 2.56
CA ASP A 184 10.62 -18.22 3.32
C ASP A 184 9.26 -17.55 3.56
N ILE A 185 8.25 -18.01 2.84
CA ILE A 185 6.90 -17.43 2.85
C ILE A 185 5.89 -18.53 3.14
N THR A 186 5.01 -18.29 4.11
CA THR A 186 3.89 -19.20 4.39
C THR A 186 2.57 -18.43 4.24
N ILE A 187 1.68 -18.94 3.40
CA ILE A 187 0.35 -18.38 3.17
C ILE A 187 -0.66 -19.33 3.82
N GLN A 188 -1.45 -18.82 4.76
CA GLN A 188 -2.43 -19.59 5.50
C GLN A 188 -3.82 -19.00 5.33
N THR A 189 -4.83 -19.86 5.20
CA THR A 189 -6.24 -19.44 5.30
C THR A 189 -6.94 -20.22 6.41
N LYS A 190 -7.76 -19.52 7.20
CA LYS A 190 -8.60 -20.14 8.26
C LYS A 190 -9.94 -19.43 8.34
N THR A 191 -10.98 -20.16 8.72
CA THR A 191 -12.27 -19.57 9.07
C THR A 191 -12.32 -19.31 10.57
N LEU A 192 -12.50 -18.05 10.96
CA LEU A 192 -12.60 -17.59 12.34
C LEU A 192 -13.88 -16.75 12.50
N HIS A 193 -14.77 -17.12 13.42
CA HIS A 193 -15.99 -16.35 13.71
C HIS A 193 -16.80 -15.97 12.46
N ASN A 194 -17.00 -16.93 11.55
CA ASN A 194 -17.70 -16.72 10.27
C ASN A 194 -17.01 -15.73 9.31
N GLN A 195 -15.72 -15.51 9.49
CA GLN A 195 -14.88 -14.68 8.62
C GLN A 195 -13.71 -15.49 8.09
N THR A 196 -13.37 -15.31 6.83
CA THR A 196 -12.16 -15.89 6.26
C THR A 196 -10.96 -15.02 6.56
N CYS A 197 -9.99 -15.58 7.26
CA CYS A 197 -8.71 -14.92 7.56
C CYS A 197 -7.62 -15.45 6.62
N ILE A 198 -6.94 -14.53 5.93
CA ILE A 198 -5.75 -14.82 5.14
C ILE A 198 -4.55 -14.31 5.94
N ARG A 199 -3.53 -15.14 6.11
CA ARG A 199 -2.29 -14.77 6.79
C ARG A 199 -1.11 -15.05 5.88
N ILE A 200 -0.28 -14.05 5.66
CA ILE A 200 0.99 -14.17 4.95
C ILE A 200 2.09 -13.94 5.97
N ILE A 201 3.01 -14.89 6.07
CA ILE A 201 4.12 -14.89 7.04
C ILE A 201 5.40 -14.95 6.24
N ASP A 202 6.30 -14.00 6.47
CA ASP A 202 7.63 -13.96 5.89
C ASP A 202 8.71 -13.96 6.98
N LYS A 203 9.94 -14.32 6.60
CA LYS A 203 11.15 -14.22 7.45
C LYS A 203 12.09 -13.10 6.98
N GLY A 204 11.53 -12.00 6.48
CA GLY A 204 12.27 -10.85 6.00
C GLY A 204 12.96 -10.02 7.10
N ILE A 205 13.36 -8.81 6.73
CA ILE A 205 14.03 -7.86 7.65
C ILE A 205 13.12 -7.37 8.78
N GLY A 206 11.80 -7.56 8.62
CA GLY A 206 10.78 -7.08 9.56
C GLY A 206 10.59 -5.56 9.52
N MET A 207 9.74 -5.07 10.42
CA MET A 207 9.41 -3.65 10.54
C MET A 207 9.53 -3.22 12.01
N ASP A 208 10.05 -2.02 12.24
CA ASP A 208 10.09 -1.43 13.57
C ASP A 208 8.67 -1.06 14.08
N ALA A 209 8.58 -0.68 15.36
CA ALA A 209 7.30 -0.36 15.98
C ALA A 209 6.64 0.90 15.39
N ASN A 210 7.44 1.84 14.88
CA ASN A 210 6.96 3.06 14.27
C ASN A 210 6.42 2.79 12.86
N ALA A 211 7.18 2.09 12.02
CA ALA A 211 6.77 1.69 10.68
C ALA A 211 5.44 0.92 10.72
N ARG A 212 5.29 -0.05 11.64
CA ARG A 212 4.05 -0.83 11.79
C ARG A 212 2.79 -0.01 12.06
N LYS A 213 2.90 1.17 12.67
CA LYS A 213 1.76 2.05 12.92
C LYS A 213 1.29 2.78 11.67
N HIS A 214 2.19 2.96 10.70
CA HIS A 214 1.97 3.83 9.55
C HIS A 214 1.92 3.10 8.21
N ILE A 215 2.25 1.78 8.15
CA ILE A 215 2.31 1.00 6.89
C ILE A 215 1.01 1.01 6.07
N PHE A 216 -0.14 1.25 6.71
CA PHE A 216 -1.42 1.35 6.03
C PHE A 216 -1.83 2.79 5.71
N GLU A 217 -1.00 3.78 6.07
CA GLU A 217 -1.24 5.16 5.64
C GLU A 217 -0.90 5.30 4.15
N LYS A 218 -1.76 5.98 3.40
CA LYS A 218 -1.55 6.22 1.95
C LYS A 218 -0.18 6.88 1.74
N PHE A 219 0.58 6.40 0.76
CA PHE A 219 1.90 6.93 0.37
C PHE A 219 3.03 6.72 1.38
N TYR A 220 2.78 6.09 2.54
CA TYR A 220 3.84 5.81 3.52
C TYR A 220 4.79 4.73 3.01
N ARG A 221 6.10 4.93 3.22
CA ARG A 221 7.15 3.95 2.96
C ARG A 221 8.09 3.93 4.17
N ALA A 222 8.39 2.75 4.69
CA ALA A 222 9.44 2.58 5.68
C ALA A 222 10.81 2.71 4.98
N HIS A 223 11.66 3.59 5.49
CA HIS A 223 13.03 3.81 5.02
C HIS A 223 13.98 2.91 5.78
#